data_8a3bca124264800dad7e42fbf517d896
#
_entry.id   8a3bca124264800dad7e42fbf517d896
#
_cell.length_a   1.000
_cell.length_b   1.000
_cell.length_c   1.000
_cell.angle_alpha   90.00
_cell.angle_beta   90.00
_cell.angle_gamma   90.00
#
_symmetry.space_group_name_H-M   'P 1'
#
loop_
_entity.id
_entity.type
_entity.pdbx_description
1 polymer ?
#
loop_
_entity_poly.entity_id
_entity_poly.type
_entity_poly.pdbx_seq_one_letter_code
_entity_poly.pdbx_strand_id
1 'polypeptide(L)'
;MEYLKAEGLWDIAKEKLVYADNIGVATTYVVSGAADLGFTALSLAKSPEVAKDTRFILADSKLYQPIAQRMVLIKGAPQEAQDLYQFMQSPQAKSILRKYGFTTP
;
A
#
# COMPACT_ATOMS: atom_id res chain seq x y z
N MET A 1 12.10 -1.17 -5.64
CA MET A 1 13.54 -1.41 -5.98
C MET A 1 13.99 -2.81 -5.55
N GLU A 2 13.86 -3.18 -4.30
CA GLU A 2 14.26 -4.52 -3.79
C GLU A 2 13.64 -5.68 -4.59
N TYR A 3 12.34 -5.62 -4.83
CA TYR A 3 11.61 -6.62 -5.60
C TYR A 3 12.18 -6.79 -7.03
N LEU A 4 12.40 -5.68 -7.76
CA LEU A 4 12.95 -5.74 -9.12
C LEU A 4 14.38 -6.31 -9.15
N LYS A 5 15.17 -6.03 -8.12
CA LYS A 5 16.52 -6.62 -7.98
C LYS A 5 16.46 -8.12 -7.68
N ALA A 6 15.55 -8.52 -6.79
CA ALA A 6 15.36 -9.93 -6.42
C ALA A 6 14.89 -10.78 -7.63
N GLU A 7 14.04 -10.21 -8.49
CA GLU A 7 13.58 -10.85 -9.73
C GLU A 7 14.59 -10.73 -10.91
N GLY A 8 15.72 -10.05 -10.72
CA GLY A 8 16.70 -9.82 -11.78
C GLY A 8 16.26 -8.88 -12.90
N LEU A 9 15.21 -8.08 -12.63
CA LEU A 9 14.61 -7.17 -13.62
C LEU A 9 15.12 -5.73 -13.50
N TRP A 10 15.97 -5.44 -12.53
CA TRP A 10 16.43 -4.08 -12.26
C TRP A 10 17.11 -3.42 -13.44
N ASP A 11 18.03 -4.11 -14.07
CA ASP A 11 18.82 -3.54 -15.17
C ASP A 11 18.00 -3.23 -16.41
N ILE A 12 16.93 -3.96 -16.65
CA ILE A 12 15.99 -3.74 -17.75
C ILE A 12 15.01 -2.62 -17.41
N ALA A 13 14.58 -2.53 -16.16
CA ALA A 13 13.52 -1.62 -15.75
C ALA A 13 14.04 -0.21 -15.39
N LYS A 14 15.26 -0.09 -14.86
CA LYS A 14 15.77 1.17 -14.29
C LYS A 14 15.70 2.38 -15.22
N GLU A 15 15.89 2.18 -16.51
CA GLU A 15 15.85 3.27 -17.51
C GLU A 15 14.42 3.64 -17.92
N LYS A 16 13.45 2.80 -17.60
CA LYS A 16 12.02 3.00 -17.93
C LYS A 16 11.19 3.44 -16.72
N LEU A 17 11.82 3.57 -15.55
CA LEU A 17 11.11 3.94 -14.34
C LEU A 17 10.70 5.41 -14.35
N VAL A 18 9.43 5.63 -14.07
CA VAL A 18 8.88 6.94 -13.76
C VAL A 18 8.56 6.99 -12.27
N TYR A 19 9.13 7.95 -11.58
CA TYR A 19 8.91 8.14 -10.15
C TYR A 19 7.79 9.14 -9.92
N ALA A 20 6.93 8.83 -8.95
CA ALA A 20 5.86 9.70 -8.51
C ALA A 20 6.12 10.18 -7.09
N ASP A 21 5.58 11.35 -6.74
CA ASP A 21 5.76 11.96 -5.41
C ASP A 21 5.12 11.16 -4.28
N ASN A 22 4.08 10.38 -4.61
CA ASN A 22 3.42 9.49 -3.67
C ASN A 22 2.73 8.33 -4.39
N ILE A 23 2.29 7.35 -3.60
CA ILE A 23 1.70 6.11 -4.11
C ILE A 23 0.37 6.34 -4.85
N GLY A 24 -0.40 7.35 -4.48
CA GLY A 24 -1.64 7.72 -5.16
C GLY A 24 -1.38 8.22 -6.58
N VAL A 25 -0.39 9.10 -6.76
CA VAL A 25 0.03 9.59 -8.07
C VAL A 25 0.58 8.47 -8.94
N ALA A 26 1.40 7.57 -8.37
CA ALA A 26 1.88 6.39 -9.09
C ALA A 26 0.73 5.51 -9.61
N THR A 27 -0.31 5.31 -8.79
CA THR A 27 -1.50 4.57 -9.18
C THR A 27 -2.26 5.28 -10.31
N THR A 28 -2.37 6.61 -10.23
CA THR A 28 -3.03 7.42 -11.27
C THR A 28 -2.32 7.31 -12.62
N TYR A 29 -1.01 7.21 -12.67
CA TYR A 29 -0.28 7.03 -13.93
C TYR A 29 -0.70 5.74 -14.65
N VAL A 30 -0.93 4.67 -13.90
CA VAL A 30 -1.41 3.40 -14.50
C VAL A 30 -2.88 3.51 -14.91
N VAL A 31 -3.75 4.04 -14.05
CA VAL A 31 -5.18 4.18 -14.34
C VAL A 31 -5.43 5.07 -15.57
N SER A 32 -4.65 6.13 -15.74
CA SER A 32 -4.75 7.05 -16.89
C SER A 32 -4.07 6.53 -18.16
N GLY A 33 -3.32 5.43 -18.10
CA GLY A 33 -2.55 4.91 -19.22
C GLY A 33 -1.23 5.67 -19.48
N ALA A 34 -0.83 6.56 -18.57
CA ALA A 34 0.49 7.23 -18.66
C ALA A 34 1.66 6.28 -18.35
N ALA A 35 1.39 5.18 -17.67
CA ALA A 35 2.31 4.07 -17.47
C ALA A 35 1.57 2.74 -17.70
N ASP A 36 2.24 1.78 -18.33
CA ASP A 36 1.66 0.47 -18.63
C ASP A 36 1.57 -0.42 -17.37
N LEU A 37 2.48 -0.22 -16.43
CA LEU A 37 2.59 -1.00 -15.20
C LEU A 37 3.13 -0.12 -14.07
N GLY A 38 2.71 -0.39 -12.84
CA GLY A 38 3.20 0.34 -11.67
C GLY A 38 3.13 -0.47 -10.39
N PHE A 39 3.94 -0.09 -9.43
CA PHE A 39 3.82 -0.57 -8.06
C PHE A 39 2.87 0.33 -7.29
N THR A 40 1.95 -0.28 -6.57
CA THR A 40 0.97 0.43 -5.74
C THR A 40 0.73 -0.32 -4.43
N ALA A 41 0.00 0.31 -3.52
CA ALA A 41 -0.46 -0.36 -2.31
C ALA A 41 -1.67 -1.24 -2.61
N LEU A 42 -1.74 -2.41 -1.98
CA LEU A 42 -2.87 -3.33 -2.15
C LEU A 42 -4.21 -2.67 -1.80
N SER A 43 -4.22 -1.79 -0.81
CA SER A 43 -5.41 -1.03 -0.42
C SER A 43 -5.96 -0.13 -1.54
N LEU A 44 -5.08 0.49 -2.32
CA LEU A 44 -5.46 1.28 -3.50
C LEU A 44 -5.90 0.37 -4.65
N ALA A 45 -5.17 -0.70 -4.93
CA ALA A 45 -5.53 -1.66 -5.98
C ALA A 45 -6.90 -2.30 -5.77
N LYS A 46 -7.30 -2.50 -4.50
CA LYS A 46 -8.62 -3.03 -4.12
C LYS A 46 -9.73 -1.99 -4.06
N SER A 47 -9.42 -0.69 -4.18
CA SER A 47 -10.47 0.32 -4.19
C SER A 47 -11.35 0.15 -5.44
N PRO A 48 -12.66 0.37 -5.34
CA PRO A 48 -13.57 0.19 -6.48
C PRO A 48 -13.20 1.03 -7.70
N GLU A 49 -12.68 2.23 -7.47
CA GLU A 49 -12.29 3.17 -8.53
C GLU A 49 -11.09 2.67 -9.35
N VAL A 50 -10.12 2.04 -8.71
CA VAL A 50 -8.93 1.50 -9.37
C VAL A 50 -9.21 0.11 -9.94
N ALA A 51 -9.87 -0.74 -9.19
CA ALA A 51 -10.11 -2.15 -9.55
C ALA A 51 -10.93 -2.32 -10.84
N LYS A 52 -11.80 -1.38 -11.17
CA LYS A 52 -12.65 -1.45 -12.38
C LYS A 52 -11.83 -1.36 -13.68
N ASP A 53 -10.74 -0.61 -13.68
CA ASP A 53 -9.95 -0.28 -14.87
C ASP A 53 -8.56 -0.94 -14.88
N THR A 54 -8.19 -1.63 -13.81
CA THR A 54 -6.86 -2.23 -13.66
C THR A 54 -6.92 -3.69 -13.21
N ARG A 55 -5.80 -4.37 -13.40
CA ARG A 55 -5.54 -5.69 -12.83
C ARG A 55 -4.29 -5.61 -11.97
N PHE A 56 -4.25 -6.36 -10.89
CA PHE A 56 -3.07 -6.42 -10.03
C PHE A 56 -2.69 -7.85 -9.71
N ILE A 57 -1.41 -8.04 -9.43
CA ILE A 57 -0.84 -9.24 -8.84
C ILE A 57 -0.09 -8.85 -7.57
N LEU A 58 -0.07 -9.72 -6.59
CA LEU A 58 0.69 -9.49 -5.37
C LEU A 58 2.17 -9.75 -5.64
N ALA A 59 3.01 -8.79 -5.27
CA ALA A 59 4.44 -9.03 -5.19
C ALA A 59 4.73 -10.03 -4.06
N ASP A 60 5.61 -10.99 -4.30
CA ASP A 60 5.99 -11.97 -3.26
C ASP A 60 6.66 -11.24 -2.10
N SER A 61 6.05 -11.32 -0.93
CA SER A 61 6.53 -10.67 0.30
C SER A 61 7.89 -11.18 0.79
N LYS A 62 8.36 -12.29 0.27
CA LYS A 62 9.70 -12.84 0.56
C LYS A 62 10.81 -12.10 -0.17
N LEU A 63 10.49 -11.32 -1.20
CA LEU A 63 11.44 -10.64 -2.07
C LEU A 63 11.67 -9.16 -1.70
N TYR A 64 11.03 -8.67 -0.65
CA TYR A 64 11.20 -7.31 -0.14
C TYR A 64 10.93 -7.23 1.37
N GLN A 65 11.41 -6.16 1.99
CA GLN A 65 11.14 -5.92 3.42
C GLN A 65 9.68 -5.46 3.61
N PRO A 66 8.91 -6.11 4.50
CA PRO A 66 7.54 -5.68 4.81
C PRO A 66 7.49 -4.25 5.34
N ILE A 67 6.55 -3.46 4.85
CA ILE A 67 6.31 -2.11 5.34
C ILE A 67 5.36 -2.20 6.54
N ALA A 68 5.90 -2.02 7.73
CA ALA A 68 5.12 -2.01 8.97
C ALA A 68 4.70 -0.58 9.33
N GLN A 69 3.39 -0.37 9.46
CA GLN A 69 2.82 0.88 9.99
C GLN A 69 2.52 0.73 11.48
N ARG A 70 2.66 1.81 12.22
CA ARG A 70 2.45 1.83 13.66
C ARG A 70 1.59 3.01 14.07
N MET A 71 0.80 2.82 15.10
CA MET A 71 0.08 3.90 15.79
C MET A 71 0.84 4.27 17.05
N VAL A 72 0.89 5.54 17.36
CA VAL A 72 1.49 6.06 18.60
C VAL A 72 0.49 6.97 19.29
N LEU A 73 0.24 6.71 20.57
CA LEU A 73 -0.56 7.57 21.42
C LEU A 73 0.40 8.46 22.23
N ILE A 74 0.28 9.77 22.07
CA ILE A 74 1.12 10.74 22.78
C ILE A 74 0.73 10.79 24.25
N LYS A 75 1.70 10.88 25.13
CA LYS A 75 1.45 11.06 26.57
C LYS A 75 0.65 12.34 26.81
N GLY A 76 -0.46 12.24 27.56
CA GLY A 76 -1.37 13.38 27.79
C GLY A 76 -2.35 13.66 26.65
N ALA A 77 -2.47 12.76 25.66
CA ALA A 77 -3.47 12.87 24.63
C ALA A 77 -4.90 12.95 25.20
N PRO A 78 -5.82 13.73 24.59
CA PRO A 78 -7.19 13.84 25.04
C PRO A 78 -7.93 12.51 24.93
N GLN A 79 -9.06 12.39 25.63
CA GLN A 79 -9.82 11.13 25.75
C GLN A 79 -10.26 10.63 24.36
N GLU A 80 -10.66 11.51 23.46
CA GLU A 80 -11.09 11.18 22.10
C GLU A 80 -9.98 10.49 21.30
N ALA A 81 -8.74 10.91 21.49
CA ALA A 81 -7.59 10.27 20.83
C ALA A 81 -7.32 8.88 21.42
N GLN A 82 -7.50 8.71 22.72
CA GLN A 82 -7.40 7.42 23.38
C GLN A 82 -8.48 6.46 22.90
N ASP A 83 -9.71 6.93 22.78
CA ASP A 83 -10.86 6.16 22.30
C ASP A 83 -10.65 5.71 20.85
N LEU A 84 -10.16 6.60 19.97
CA LEU A 84 -9.79 6.25 18.60
C LEU A 84 -8.68 5.19 18.56
N TYR A 85 -7.65 5.35 19.38
CA TYR A 85 -6.56 4.38 19.47
C TYR A 85 -7.06 2.98 19.85
N GLN A 86 -7.97 2.91 20.82
CA GLN A 86 -8.59 1.66 21.24
C GLN A 86 -9.52 1.09 20.15
N PHE A 87 -10.32 1.95 19.51
CA PHE A 87 -11.20 1.54 18.42
C PHE A 87 -10.41 0.91 17.27
N MET A 88 -9.27 1.49 16.89
CA MET A 88 -8.42 0.95 15.82
C MET A 88 -7.88 -0.46 16.10
N GLN A 89 -7.87 -0.89 17.36
CA GLN A 89 -7.48 -2.24 17.76
C GLN A 89 -8.69 -3.20 17.90
N SER A 90 -9.91 -2.69 17.71
CA SER A 90 -11.14 -3.49 17.81
C SER A 90 -11.27 -4.51 16.67
N PRO A 91 -12.03 -5.59 16.87
CA PRO A 91 -12.34 -6.55 15.81
C PRO A 91 -12.99 -5.90 14.57
N GLN A 92 -13.83 -4.88 14.79
CA GLN A 92 -14.48 -4.12 13.72
C GLN A 92 -13.47 -3.38 12.84
N ALA A 93 -12.58 -2.60 13.45
CA ALA A 93 -11.53 -1.88 12.72
C ALA A 93 -10.58 -2.85 12.00
N LYS A 94 -10.17 -3.93 12.66
CA LYS A 94 -9.34 -4.98 12.06
C LYS A 94 -10.01 -5.66 10.86
N SER A 95 -11.31 -5.86 10.91
CA SER A 95 -12.08 -6.42 9.79
C SER A 95 -12.03 -5.49 8.57
N ILE A 96 -12.19 -4.18 8.78
CA ILE A 96 -12.09 -3.18 7.72
C ILE A 96 -10.67 -3.16 7.12
N LEU A 97 -9.65 -3.13 7.97
CA LEU A 97 -8.26 -3.14 7.52
C LEU A 97 -7.94 -4.36 6.65
N ARG A 98 -8.36 -5.55 7.08
CA ARG A 98 -8.16 -6.79 6.32
C ARG A 98 -8.88 -6.79 4.99
N LYS A 99 -10.07 -6.20 4.91
CA LYS A 99 -10.82 -6.04 3.67
C LYS A 99 -10.00 -5.29 2.61
N TYR A 100 -9.24 -4.28 3.04
CA TYR A 100 -8.35 -3.50 2.18
C TYR A 100 -6.94 -4.09 2.06
N GLY A 101 -6.70 -5.29 2.56
CA GLY A 101 -5.45 -6.02 2.36
C GLY A 101 -4.36 -5.76 3.39
N PHE A 102 -4.67 -5.06 4.48
CA PHE A 102 -3.72 -4.92 5.58
C PHE A 102 -3.69 -6.19 6.45
N THR A 103 -2.50 -6.57 6.88
CA THR A 103 -2.33 -7.58 7.94
C THR A 103 -2.43 -6.88 9.30
N THR A 104 -3.10 -7.51 10.24
CA THR A 104 -3.29 -6.98 11.60
C THR A 104 -2.82 -8.01 12.62
N PRO A 105 -2.27 -7.55 13.76
CA PRO A 105 -1.90 -8.45 14.84
C PRO A 105 -3.11 -9.22 15.38
#